data_90be6aa5928516a25d07489fa50f36e6
#
_entry.id   90be6aa5928516a25d07489fa50f36e6
#
_cell.length_a   1.000
_cell.length_b   1.000
_cell.length_c   1.000
_cell.angle_alpha   90.00
_cell.angle_beta   90.00
_cell.angle_gamma   90.00
#
_symmetry.space_group_name_H-M   'P 1'
#
loop_
_entity.id
_entity.type
_entity.pdbx_description
1 polymer ?
#
loop_
_entity_poly.entity_id
_entity_poly.type
_entity_poly.pdbx_seq_one_letter_code
_entity_poly.pdbx_strand_id
1 'polypeptide(L)'
;MDSGLGNQMLDYVEYLAIRKMNPDKECYLENLIYELPHREGMFSMWNGYELERIFGIKLPNIKEQFTEDAWQRILKSVEESHFWEENWNYSPYILRAFEKEGLSLQNKGQGVGSLDASAQESSGKWRRLATRFFQSRPGYHVKRLLRLALMKQMITQNKERYAVYQKYEDFSYVGHTLAFKWKGFEIEQFEQQIRETFRFPELEADDMRNAKMLTLIRQSNSVAIHARRSDLLFVNGYCYRYGYFKRAVHYIKKRVKDPVFIFFTDENS
;
A
#
# COMPACT_ATOMS: atom_id res chain seq x y z
N MET A 1 0.85 9.75 -3.90
CA MET A 1 1.50 8.72 -3.05
C MET A 1 0.92 8.78 -1.67
N ASP A 2 0.57 7.64 -1.09
CA ASP A 2 -0.11 7.58 0.21
C ASP A 2 0.27 6.33 1.01
N SER A 3 -0.39 6.12 2.16
CA SER A 3 -0.26 4.93 3.00
C SER A 3 1.11 4.78 3.70
N GLY A 4 1.41 3.56 4.19
CA GLY A 4 2.66 3.27 4.88
C GLY A 4 3.81 2.95 3.92
N LEU A 5 5.01 2.82 4.47
CA LEU A 5 6.27 2.62 3.74
C LEU A 5 6.19 1.59 2.60
N GLY A 6 5.57 0.42 2.85
CA GLY A 6 5.48 -0.63 1.83
C GLY A 6 4.72 -0.19 0.57
N ASN A 7 3.64 0.59 0.72
CA ASN A 7 2.92 1.15 -0.40
C ASN A 7 3.74 2.25 -1.10
N GLN A 8 4.40 3.12 -0.33
CA GLN A 8 5.29 4.15 -0.89
C GLN A 8 6.43 3.52 -1.73
N MET A 9 6.97 2.37 -1.31
CA MET A 9 7.96 1.63 -2.10
C MET A 9 7.35 1.12 -3.44
N LEU A 10 6.11 0.64 -3.43
CA LEU A 10 5.40 0.25 -4.66
C LEU A 10 5.15 1.45 -5.57
N ASP A 11 4.67 2.55 -5.01
CA ASP A 11 4.43 3.79 -5.75
C ASP A 11 5.71 4.34 -6.40
N TYR A 12 6.85 4.19 -5.71
CA TYR A 12 8.14 4.57 -6.29
C TYR A 12 8.48 3.72 -7.52
N VAL A 13 8.21 2.42 -7.49
CA VAL A 13 8.42 1.55 -8.65
C VAL A 13 7.48 1.93 -9.79
N GLU A 14 6.23 2.29 -9.49
CA GLU A 14 5.29 2.85 -10.47
C GLU A 14 5.80 4.15 -11.08
N TYR A 15 6.31 5.07 -10.25
CA TYR A 15 6.92 6.31 -10.69
C TYR A 15 8.08 6.07 -11.67
N LEU A 16 8.98 5.12 -11.36
CA LEU A 16 10.08 4.76 -12.27
C LEU A 16 9.57 4.23 -13.61
N ALA A 17 8.52 3.39 -13.58
CA ALA A 17 7.93 2.84 -14.79
C ALA A 17 7.27 3.93 -15.65
N ILE A 18 6.50 4.83 -15.03
CA ILE A 18 5.88 5.97 -15.72
C ILE A 18 6.96 6.86 -16.35
N ARG A 19 7.99 7.18 -15.61
CA ARG A 19 9.13 7.99 -16.09
C ARG A 19 9.84 7.37 -17.28
N LYS A 20 10.08 6.05 -17.23
CA LYS A 20 10.71 5.33 -18.34
C LYS A 20 9.87 5.35 -19.60
N MET A 21 8.56 5.25 -19.48
CA MET A 21 7.64 5.30 -20.62
C MET A 21 7.42 6.71 -21.16
N ASN A 22 7.78 7.72 -20.39
CA ASN A 22 7.59 9.13 -20.71
C ASN A 22 8.89 9.93 -20.47
N PRO A 23 9.99 9.61 -21.19
CA PRO A 23 11.32 10.18 -20.92
C PRO A 23 11.41 11.67 -21.29
N ASP A 24 10.50 12.15 -22.12
CA ASP A 24 10.35 13.52 -22.60
C ASP A 24 9.47 14.40 -21.70
N LYS A 25 8.95 13.85 -20.61
CA LYS A 25 8.05 14.54 -19.69
C LYS A 25 8.64 14.67 -18.29
N GLU A 26 8.29 15.74 -17.62
CA GLU A 26 8.56 15.91 -16.20
C GLU A 26 7.51 15.14 -15.39
N CYS A 27 7.99 14.34 -14.45
CA CYS A 27 7.15 13.54 -13.57
C CYS A 27 7.32 14.01 -12.13
N TYR A 28 6.22 14.43 -11.52
CA TYR A 28 6.19 14.91 -10.15
C TYR A 28 5.50 13.90 -9.23
N LEU A 29 5.98 13.84 -8.01
CA LEU A 29 5.31 13.14 -6.91
C LEU A 29 4.22 14.06 -6.34
N GLU A 30 3.05 13.50 -6.07
CA GLU A 30 2.03 14.09 -5.21
C GLU A 30 1.97 13.30 -3.89
N ASN A 31 2.17 13.98 -2.77
CA ASN A 31 2.17 13.42 -1.42
C ASN A 31 1.47 14.33 -0.39
N LEU A 32 0.59 15.21 -0.87
CA LEU A 32 -0.13 16.21 -0.12
C LEU A 32 -0.82 15.64 1.14
N ILE A 33 -1.30 14.39 1.03
CA ILE A 33 -2.00 13.70 2.12
C ILE A 33 -1.20 13.66 3.43
N TYR A 34 0.13 13.70 3.35
CA TYR A 34 1.00 13.69 4.53
C TYR A 34 1.19 15.07 5.16
N GLU A 35 0.85 16.14 4.43
CA GLU A 35 0.95 17.52 4.90
C GLU A 35 -0.36 18.04 5.51
N LEU A 36 -1.48 17.28 5.40
CA LEU A 36 -2.75 17.69 6.01
C LEU A 36 -2.62 17.77 7.52
N PRO A 37 -3.07 18.90 8.15
CA PRO A 37 -2.99 19.13 9.60
C PRO A 37 -3.78 18.09 10.39
N HIS A 38 -4.98 17.78 9.95
CA HIS A 38 -5.85 16.79 10.58
C HIS A 38 -5.61 15.39 10.00
N ARG A 39 -5.23 14.49 10.88
CA ARG A 39 -5.03 13.07 10.55
C ARG A 39 -5.90 12.22 11.45
N GLU A 40 -7.14 12.03 11.04
CA GLU A 40 -8.07 11.14 11.73
C GLU A 40 -8.12 9.76 11.07
N GLY A 41 -8.55 8.74 11.83
CA GLY A 41 -8.72 7.38 11.34
C GLY A 41 -7.43 6.76 10.82
N MET A 42 -7.44 6.22 9.59
CA MET A 42 -6.27 5.56 9.01
C MET A 42 -5.09 6.50 8.73
N PHE A 43 -5.33 7.78 8.50
CA PHE A 43 -4.23 8.74 8.26
C PHE A 43 -3.33 8.92 9.49
N SER A 44 -3.88 8.79 10.70
CA SER A 44 -3.11 8.87 11.94
C SER A 44 -2.15 7.69 12.11
N MET A 45 -2.37 6.59 11.39
CA MET A 45 -1.54 5.38 11.45
C MET A 45 -0.35 5.43 10.50
N TRP A 46 -0.26 6.41 9.61
CA TRP A 46 0.85 6.55 8.68
C TRP A 46 1.95 7.42 9.28
N ASN A 47 3.20 7.01 9.13
CA ASN A 47 4.36 7.72 9.66
C ASN A 47 4.78 8.92 8.80
N GLY A 48 3.95 9.34 7.85
CA GLY A 48 4.26 10.38 6.88
C GLY A 48 5.00 9.86 5.66
N TYR A 49 5.65 10.76 4.92
CA TYR A 49 6.46 10.41 3.76
C TYR A 49 7.81 9.85 4.21
N GLU A 50 8.08 8.59 3.93
CA GLU A 50 9.19 7.86 4.52
C GLU A 50 10.33 7.55 3.53
N LEU A 51 10.10 7.64 2.21
CA LEU A 51 11.11 7.27 1.22
C LEU A 51 12.38 8.13 1.31
N GLU A 52 12.24 9.43 1.50
CA GLU A 52 13.40 10.31 1.69
C GLU A 52 14.11 10.03 3.01
N ARG A 53 13.35 9.91 4.09
CA ARG A 53 13.89 9.69 5.43
C ARG A 53 14.64 8.38 5.55
N ILE A 54 14.14 7.29 4.94
CA ILE A 54 14.69 5.94 5.12
C ILE A 54 15.71 5.60 4.04
N PHE A 55 15.43 5.96 2.78
CA PHE A 55 16.25 5.55 1.64
C PHE A 55 16.96 6.70 0.93
N GLY A 56 16.80 7.94 1.41
CA GLY A 56 17.37 9.12 0.77
C GLY A 56 16.78 9.45 -0.61
N ILE A 57 15.61 8.90 -0.93
CA ILE A 57 14.97 9.08 -2.23
C ILE A 57 14.30 10.44 -2.29
N LYS A 58 14.85 11.33 -3.12
CA LYS A 58 14.28 12.65 -3.42
C LYS A 58 13.65 12.62 -4.79
N LEU A 59 12.38 12.97 -4.85
CA LEU A 59 11.62 13.07 -6.08
C LEU A 59 11.13 14.51 -6.27
N PRO A 60 11.08 15.03 -7.51
CA PRO A 60 10.39 16.28 -7.79
C PRO A 60 8.97 16.24 -7.25
N ASN A 61 8.55 17.24 -6.52
CA ASN A 61 7.24 17.28 -5.89
C ASN A 61 6.33 18.29 -6.61
N ILE A 62 5.07 17.94 -6.81
CA ILE A 62 4.09 18.82 -7.45
C ILE A 62 3.92 20.14 -6.70
N LYS A 63 4.22 20.19 -5.40
CA LYS A 63 4.27 21.40 -4.58
C LYS A 63 5.13 22.49 -5.21
N GLU A 64 6.22 22.11 -5.88
CA GLU A 64 7.16 23.03 -6.54
C GLU A 64 6.54 23.84 -7.69
N GLN A 65 5.36 23.42 -8.17
CA GLN A 65 4.60 24.11 -9.21
C GLN A 65 3.72 25.26 -8.65
N PHE A 66 3.67 25.42 -7.33
CA PHE A 66 2.83 26.40 -6.65
C PHE A 66 3.68 27.33 -5.78
N THR A 67 3.18 28.53 -5.54
CA THR A 67 3.69 29.38 -4.46
C THR A 67 3.29 28.80 -3.12
N GLU A 68 4.01 29.14 -2.05
CA GLU A 68 3.66 28.66 -0.69
C GLU A 68 2.23 29.04 -0.30
N ASP A 69 1.79 30.28 -0.62
CA ASP A 69 0.43 30.71 -0.34
C ASP A 69 -0.63 29.90 -1.11
N ALA A 70 -0.36 29.59 -2.37
CA ALA A 70 -1.23 28.71 -3.18
C ALA A 70 -1.28 27.30 -2.59
N TRP A 71 -0.14 26.76 -2.18
CA TRP A 71 -0.07 25.45 -1.55
C TRP A 71 -0.86 25.39 -0.24
N GLN A 72 -0.79 26.42 0.60
CA GLN A 72 -1.58 26.48 1.83
C GLN A 72 -3.09 26.55 1.54
N ARG A 73 -3.51 27.26 0.47
CA ARG A 73 -4.93 27.26 0.06
C ARG A 73 -5.37 25.88 -0.47
N ILE A 74 -4.49 25.16 -1.20
CA ILE A 74 -4.74 23.78 -1.65
C ILE A 74 -4.94 22.86 -0.44
N LEU A 75 -4.01 22.86 0.51
CA LEU A 75 -4.11 22.06 1.73
C LEU A 75 -5.42 22.32 2.47
N LYS A 76 -5.73 23.58 2.69
CA LYS A 76 -6.98 23.99 3.34
C LYS A 76 -8.22 23.53 2.58
N SER A 77 -8.25 23.68 1.25
CA SER A 77 -9.39 23.26 0.42
C SER A 77 -9.60 21.74 0.46
N VAL A 78 -8.52 20.96 0.51
CA VAL A 78 -8.60 19.49 0.61
C VAL A 78 -9.03 19.07 2.01
N GLU A 79 -8.51 19.71 3.06
CA GLU A 79 -8.90 19.44 4.44
C GLU A 79 -10.38 19.75 4.68
N GLU A 80 -10.87 20.90 4.25
CA GLU A 80 -12.27 21.32 4.38
C GLU A 80 -13.25 20.43 3.62
N SER A 81 -12.77 19.62 2.69
CA SER A 81 -13.62 18.68 1.94
C SER A 81 -14.09 17.49 2.78
N HIS A 82 -13.41 17.19 3.88
CA HIS A 82 -13.69 16.03 4.74
C HIS A 82 -13.87 14.71 3.94
N PHE A 83 -13.12 14.54 2.84
CA PHE A 83 -13.26 13.41 1.92
C PHE A 83 -13.20 12.03 2.60
N TRP A 84 -12.52 11.92 3.75
CA TRP A 84 -12.42 10.70 4.54
C TRP A 84 -13.73 10.25 5.19
N GLU A 85 -14.71 11.12 5.30
CA GLU A 85 -16.04 10.80 5.80
C GLU A 85 -16.89 10.12 4.74
N GLU A 86 -16.67 10.43 3.46
CA GLU A 86 -17.42 9.86 2.34
C GLU A 86 -16.77 8.58 1.81
N ASN A 87 -15.54 8.69 1.37
CA ASN A 87 -14.74 7.58 0.85
C ASN A 87 -13.26 7.93 0.83
N TRP A 88 -12.41 6.94 0.60
CA TRP A 88 -10.96 7.10 0.56
C TRP A 88 -10.42 7.61 -0.77
N ASN A 89 -11.27 7.96 -1.72
CA ASN A 89 -10.84 8.52 -3.01
C ASN A 89 -10.66 10.04 -2.90
N TYR A 90 -9.50 10.48 -2.45
CA TYR A 90 -9.17 11.89 -2.31
C TYR A 90 -8.73 12.55 -3.63
N SER A 91 -8.38 11.78 -4.68
CA SER A 91 -7.90 12.32 -5.96
C SER A 91 -8.81 13.41 -6.56
N PRO A 92 -10.16 13.26 -6.60
CA PRO A 92 -11.02 14.32 -7.13
C PRO A 92 -10.97 15.64 -6.35
N TYR A 93 -10.69 15.56 -5.06
CA TYR A 93 -10.61 16.75 -4.18
C TYR A 93 -9.28 17.48 -4.40
N ILE A 94 -8.18 16.74 -4.50
CA ILE A 94 -6.86 17.28 -4.85
C ILE A 94 -6.90 17.94 -6.23
N LEU A 95 -7.41 17.26 -7.24
CA LEU A 95 -7.47 17.79 -8.60
C LEU A 95 -8.29 19.07 -8.69
N ARG A 96 -9.42 19.15 -7.99
CA ARG A 96 -10.22 20.39 -7.90
C ARG A 96 -9.49 21.53 -7.18
N ALA A 97 -8.70 21.19 -6.15
CA ALA A 97 -7.91 22.18 -5.46
C ALA A 97 -6.77 22.73 -6.34
N PHE A 98 -6.09 21.87 -7.10
CA PHE A 98 -5.09 22.27 -8.07
C PHE A 98 -5.67 23.15 -9.20
N GLU A 99 -6.84 22.77 -9.71
CA GLU A 99 -7.53 23.54 -10.76
C GLU A 99 -7.87 24.96 -10.31
N LYS A 100 -8.29 25.15 -9.06
CA LYS A 100 -8.55 26.48 -8.49
C LYS A 100 -7.29 27.36 -8.43
N GLU A 101 -6.13 26.74 -8.31
CA GLU A 101 -4.83 27.43 -8.28
C GLU A 101 -4.13 27.42 -9.66
N GLY A 102 -4.86 27.11 -10.72
CA GLY A 102 -4.43 27.25 -12.10
C GLY A 102 -3.79 26.03 -12.74
N LEU A 103 -3.73 24.88 -12.05
CA LEU A 103 -3.19 23.64 -12.60
C LEU A 103 -4.32 22.63 -12.85
N SER A 104 -4.75 22.49 -14.10
CA SER A 104 -5.75 21.52 -14.52
C SER A 104 -5.08 20.23 -14.98
N LEU A 105 -5.38 19.12 -14.32
CA LEU A 105 -4.83 17.79 -14.61
C LEU A 105 -5.91 16.81 -15.02
N GLN A 106 -5.64 16.01 -16.06
CA GLN A 106 -6.51 14.92 -16.47
C GLN A 106 -6.26 13.68 -15.60
N ASN A 107 -7.28 13.23 -14.88
CA ASN A 107 -7.19 12.00 -14.10
C ASN A 107 -7.15 10.77 -15.02
N LYS A 108 -6.00 10.15 -15.15
CA LYS A 108 -5.75 8.92 -15.94
C LYS A 108 -5.57 7.67 -15.06
N GLY A 109 -5.48 7.84 -13.77
CA GLY A 109 -5.30 6.77 -12.80
C GLY A 109 -6.61 6.42 -12.09
N GLN A 110 -6.77 5.14 -11.77
CA GLN A 110 -7.79 4.69 -10.84
C GLN A 110 -7.20 4.79 -9.45
N GLY A 111 -7.52 5.84 -8.70
CA GLY A 111 -7.15 5.90 -7.29
C GLY A 111 -7.69 4.70 -6.49
N VAL A 112 -7.13 4.47 -5.32
CA VAL A 112 -7.52 3.39 -4.38
C VAL A 112 -9.03 3.34 -4.11
N GLY A 113 -9.76 4.41 -4.35
CA GLY A 113 -11.22 4.50 -4.18
C GLY A 113 -12.07 4.08 -5.37
N SER A 114 -11.47 3.68 -6.49
CA SER A 114 -12.25 3.18 -7.64
C SER A 114 -12.71 1.72 -7.49
N LEU A 115 -12.45 1.09 -6.37
CA LEU A 115 -13.21 -0.09 -5.98
C LEU A 115 -14.66 0.36 -5.85
N ASP A 116 -15.38 0.21 -6.96
CA ASP A 116 -16.81 0.49 -7.16
C ASP A 116 -17.55 0.98 -5.91
N ALA A 117 -17.64 2.29 -5.72
CA ALA A 117 -18.61 2.88 -4.79
C ALA A 117 -20.03 2.39 -5.14
N SER A 118 -20.30 2.06 -6.41
CA SER A 118 -21.51 1.40 -6.87
C SER A 118 -21.74 0.01 -6.27
N ALA A 119 -20.70 -0.69 -5.83
CA ALA A 119 -20.84 -1.97 -5.14
C ALA A 119 -21.24 -1.83 -3.66
N GLN A 120 -21.15 -0.64 -3.08
CA GLN A 120 -21.43 -0.42 -1.66
C GLN A 120 -22.89 -0.09 -1.38
N GLU A 121 -23.63 0.45 -2.34
CA GLU A 121 -25.03 0.84 -2.16
C GLU A 121 -26.06 -0.30 -2.23
N SER A 122 -25.71 -1.48 -2.73
CA SER A 122 -26.63 -2.62 -2.79
C SER A 122 -26.33 -3.74 -1.81
N SER A 123 -25.93 -3.43 -0.57
CA SER A 123 -25.73 -4.46 0.44
C SER A 123 -27.08 -4.96 1.00
N GLY A 124 -27.82 -5.72 0.20
CA GLY A 124 -29.05 -6.37 0.62
C GLY A 124 -28.84 -7.25 1.86
N LYS A 125 -29.94 -7.49 2.62
CA LYS A 125 -29.95 -8.32 3.85
C LYS A 125 -29.19 -9.65 3.68
N TRP A 126 -29.24 -10.25 2.51
CA TRP A 126 -28.54 -11.48 2.15
C TRP A 126 -27.02 -11.36 2.16
N ARG A 127 -26.46 -10.24 1.71
CA ARG A 127 -25.01 -9.99 1.74
C ARG A 127 -24.51 -9.85 3.17
N ARG A 128 -25.27 -9.21 4.05
CA ARG A 128 -24.95 -9.10 5.49
C ARG A 128 -24.99 -10.47 6.16
N LEU A 129 -25.98 -11.30 5.86
CA LEU A 129 -26.09 -12.67 6.39
C LEU A 129 -24.92 -13.55 5.89
N ALA A 130 -24.62 -13.49 4.60
CA ALA A 130 -23.47 -14.19 4.00
C ALA A 130 -22.15 -13.75 4.64
N THR A 131 -21.95 -12.44 4.84
CA THR A 131 -20.75 -11.91 5.51
C THR A 131 -20.65 -12.43 6.95
N ARG A 132 -21.75 -12.39 7.72
CA ARG A 132 -21.79 -12.95 9.08
C ARG A 132 -21.49 -14.46 9.10
N PHE A 133 -22.07 -15.21 8.17
CA PHE A 133 -21.78 -16.64 8.03
C PHE A 133 -20.29 -16.87 7.76
N PHE A 134 -19.72 -16.20 6.75
CA PHE A 134 -18.29 -16.38 6.40
C PHE A 134 -17.31 -15.87 7.46
N GLN A 135 -17.77 -15.03 8.38
CA GLN A 135 -17.01 -14.60 9.57
C GLN A 135 -17.14 -15.59 10.74
N SER A 136 -18.09 -16.51 10.70
CA SER A 136 -18.23 -17.56 11.71
C SER A 136 -17.17 -18.66 11.53
N ARG A 137 -16.94 -19.47 12.57
CA ARG A 137 -15.98 -20.59 12.50
C ARG A 137 -16.28 -21.58 11.36
N PRO A 138 -17.52 -22.11 11.18
CA PRO A 138 -17.82 -23.00 10.06
C PRO A 138 -17.70 -22.29 8.72
N GLY A 139 -18.22 -21.07 8.61
CA GLY A 139 -18.13 -20.27 7.38
C GLY A 139 -16.69 -19.96 6.96
N TYR A 140 -15.79 -19.72 7.92
CA TYR A 140 -14.37 -19.56 7.63
C TYR A 140 -13.77 -20.82 6.97
N HIS A 141 -14.09 -22.02 7.49
CA HIS A 141 -13.59 -23.25 6.88
C HIS A 141 -14.17 -23.52 5.51
N VAL A 142 -15.45 -23.23 5.31
CA VAL A 142 -16.11 -23.30 3.97
C VAL A 142 -15.45 -22.32 3.02
N LYS A 143 -15.26 -21.06 3.42
CA LYS A 143 -14.58 -20.05 2.60
C LYS A 143 -13.14 -20.47 2.26
N ARG A 144 -12.44 -21.10 3.20
CA ARG A 144 -11.08 -21.63 2.99
C ARG A 144 -11.06 -22.73 1.93
N LEU A 145 -12.00 -23.68 1.99
CA LEU A 145 -12.11 -24.77 1.00
C LEU A 145 -12.47 -24.23 -0.38
N LEU A 146 -13.43 -23.32 -0.44
CA LEU A 146 -13.80 -22.64 -1.68
C LEU A 146 -12.62 -21.86 -2.27
N ARG A 147 -11.83 -21.15 -1.45
CA ARG A 147 -10.62 -20.47 -1.90
C ARG A 147 -9.56 -21.42 -2.42
N LEU A 148 -9.36 -22.57 -1.81
CA LEU A 148 -8.43 -23.57 -2.31
C LEU A 148 -8.84 -24.10 -3.71
N ALA A 149 -10.15 -24.30 -3.93
CA ALA A 149 -10.69 -24.70 -5.22
C ALA A 149 -10.61 -23.56 -6.26
N LEU A 150 -10.89 -22.31 -5.84
CA LEU A 150 -10.90 -21.15 -6.73
C LEU A 150 -9.53 -20.49 -6.92
N MET A 151 -8.54 -20.76 -6.06
CA MET A 151 -7.21 -20.13 -6.14
C MET A 151 -6.54 -20.35 -7.48
N LYS A 152 -6.70 -21.52 -8.09
CA LYS A 152 -6.15 -21.81 -9.40
C LYS A 152 -6.75 -20.88 -10.46
N GLN A 153 -8.04 -20.61 -10.37
CA GLN A 153 -8.77 -19.73 -11.29
C GLN A 153 -8.42 -18.25 -11.02
N MET A 154 -8.34 -17.84 -9.75
CA MET A 154 -7.92 -16.48 -9.38
C MET A 154 -6.48 -16.15 -9.75
N ILE A 155 -5.56 -17.11 -9.60
CA ILE A 155 -4.16 -16.93 -10.02
C ILE A 155 -4.09 -16.79 -11.55
N THR A 156 -4.91 -17.52 -12.28
CA THR A 156 -4.97 -17.41 -13.75
C THR A 156 -5.57 -16.06 -14.17
N GLN A 157 -6.63 -15.62 -13.53
CA GLN A 157 -7.26 -14.31 -13.79
C GLN A 157 -6.34 -13.15 -13.40
N ASN A 158 -5.63 -13.24 -12.26
CA ASN A 158 -4.69 -12.21 -11.84
C ASN A 158 -3.43 -12.13 -12.72
N LYS A 159 -3.10 -13.19 -13.48
CA LYS A 159 -2.05 -13.11 -14.51
C LYS A 159 -2.39 -12.16 -15.65
N GLU A 160 -3.66 -11.86 -15.86
CA GLU A 160 -4.16 -10.95 -16.91
C GLU A 160 -4.37 -9.52 -16.42
N ARG A 161 -4.39 -9.28 -15.11
CA ARG A 161 -4.50 -7.95 -14.53
C ARG A 161 -3.13 -7.33 -14.32
N TYR A 162 -2.60 -6.77 -15.38
CA TYR A 162 -1.39 -5.97 -15.31
C TYR A 162 -1.74 -4.50 -15.32
N ALA A 163 -1.06 -3.69 -14.51
CA ALA A 163 -1.01 -2.27 -14.76
C ALA A 163 -0.33 -2.09 -16.13
N VAL A 164 -1.00 -1.38 -17.01
CA VAL A 164 -0.46 -1.04 -18.31
C VAL A 164 0.13 0.35 -18.19
N TYR A 165 1.45 0.43 -18.15
CA TYR A 165 2.13 1.70 -18.24
C TYR A 165 2.14 2.13 -19.70
N GLN A 166 1.65 3.30 -19.95
CA GLN A 166 1.47 3.87 -21.28
C GLN A 166 2.12 5.24 -21.34
N LYS A 167 2.23 5.77 -22.54
CA LYS A 167 2.51 7.18 -22.73
C LYS A 167 1.33 7.98 -22.25
N TYR A 168 1.58 8.99 -21.43
CA TYR A 168 0.59 9.93 -20.95
C TYR A 168 0.72 11.24 -21.71
N GLU A 169 -0.40 11.93 -21.88
CA GLU A 169 -0.42 13.30 -22.37
C GLU A 169 0.12 14.25 -21.29
N ASP A 170 0.47 15.48 -21.68
CA ASP A 170 0.82 16.51 -20.72
C ASP A 170 -0.33 16.75 -19.73
N PHE A 171 -0.01 17.22 -18.53
CA PHE A 171 -0.99 17.51 -17.48
C PHE A 171 -1.85 16.31 -17.06
N SER A 172 -1.26 15.14 -17.06
CA SER A 172 -1.91 13.91 -16.59
C SER A 172 -1.62 13.66 -15.10
N TYR A 173 -2.66 13.26 -14.37
CA TYR A 173 -2.55 12.75 -13.00
C TYR A 173 -2.78 11.25 -13.01
N VAL A 174 -1.81 10.51 -12.45
CA VAL A 174 -1.88 9.05 -12.33
C VAL A 174 -1.96 8.71 -10.86
N GLY A 175 -3.14 8.29 -10.41
CA GLY A 175 -3.35 7.86 -9.04
C GLY A 175 -2.69 6.51 -8.75
N HIS A 176 -2.50 6.23 -7.48
CA HIS A 176 -1.97 4.98 -6.98
C HIS A 176 -2.81 3.78 -7.42
N THR A 177 -2.19 2.79 -8.07
CA THR A 177 -2.91 1.65 -8.66
C THR A 177 -2.89 0.39 -7.80
N LEU A 178 -2.03 0.31 -6.77
CA LEU A 178 -1.76 -0.92 -6.01
C LEU A 178 -1.44 -2.12 -6.92
N ALA A 179 -0.85 -1.86 -8.07
CA ALA A 179 -0.55 -2.91 -9.02
C ALA A 179 0.71 -3.68 -8.61
N PHE A 180 0.55 -4.97 -8.38
CA PHE A 180 1.67 -5.86 -8.08
C PHE A 180 2.28 -6.50 -9.33
N LYS A 181 1.75 -6.18 -10.51
CA LYS A 181 2.22 -6.73 -11.79
C LYS A 181 2.10 -5.66 -12.87
N TRP A 182 3.14 -5.55 -13.67
CA TRP A 182 3.22 -4.58 -14.75
C TRP A 182 3.38 -5.28 -16.10
N LYS A 183 2.57 -4.88 -17.09
CA LYS A 183 2.68 -5.36 -18.46
C LYS A 183 3.44 -4.34 -19.31
N GLY A 184 4.36 -4.82 -20.14
CA GLY A 184 5.20 -3.96 -20.98
C GLY A 184 6.37 -3.33 -20.24
N PHE A 185 6.59 -3.72 -18.98
CA PHE A 185 7.69 -3.31 -18.15
C PHE A 185 8.47 -4.56 -17.75
N GLU A 186 9.68 -4.67 -18.21
CA GLU A 186 10.57 -5.76 -17.86
C GLU A 186 11.12 -5.49 -16.45
N ILE A 187 10.39 -5.93 -15.44
CA ILE A 187 10.75 -5.72 -14.04
C ILE A 187 12.13 -6.30 -13.71
N GLU A 188 12.52 -7.36 -14.43
CA GLU A 188 13.84 -7.97 -14.27
C GLU A 188 14.98 -7.00 -14.56
N GLN A 189 14.79 -6.04 -15.48
CA GLN A 189 15.77 -4.98 -15.73
C GLN A 189 15.91 -3.99 -14.58
N PHE A 190 14.88 -3.90 -13.72
CA PHE A 190 14.83 -2.99 -12.58
C PHE A 190 15.02 -3.71 -11.25
N GLU A 191 15.01 -5.04 -11.23
CA GLU A 191 15.09 -5.77 -9.96
C GLU A 191 16.35 -5.39 -9.21
N GLN A 192 17.49 -5.33 -9.87
CA GLN A 192 18.73 -4.93 -9.24
C GLN A 192 18.67 -3.50 -8.72
N GLN A 193 18.20 -2.55 -9.55
CA GLN A 193 18.03 -1.15 -9.16
C GLN A 193 17.09 -1.02 -7.96
N ILE A 194 15.95 -1.71 -7.98
CA ILE A 194 14.98 -1.70 -6.88
C ILE A 194 15.60 -2.25 -5.59
N ARG A 195 16.34 -3.35 -5.67
CA ARG A 195 17.01 -3.94 -4.51
C ARG A 195 18.10 -3.04 -3.93
N GLU A 196 18.83 -2.35 -4.78
CA GLU A 196 19.86 -1.39 -4.37
C GLU A 196 19.23 -0.15 -3.75
N THR A 197 18.17 0.38 -4.37
CA THR A 197 17.45 1.58 -3.90
C THR A 197 16.81 1.37 -2.53
N PHE A 198 16.21 0.21 -2.33
CA PHE A 198 15.52 -0.12 -1.06
C PHE A 198 16.41 -0.90 -0.08
N ARG A 199 17.70 -0.68 -0.15
CA ARG A 199 18.62 -1.19 0.85
C ARG A 199 18.48 -0.36 2.13
N PHE A 200 18.03 -0.99 3.19
CA PHE A 200 17.97 -0.32 4.49
C PHE A 200 19.37 0.09 4.95
N PRO A 201 19.51 1.25 5.61
CA PRO A 201 20.77 1.68 6.16
C PRO A 201 21.28 0.66 7.19
N GLU A 202 22.58 0.66 7.41
CA GLU A 202 23.18 -0.16 8.48
C GLU A 202 22.66 0.32 9.84
N LEU A 203 22.62 -0.61 10.80
CA LEU A 203 22.22 -0.27 12.16
C LEU A 203 23.20 0.71 12.78
N GLU A 204 22.69 1.66 13.54
CA GLU A 204 23.53 2.53 14.36
C GLU A 204 24.34 1.71 15.38
N ALA A 205 25.56 2.16 15.68
CA ALA A 205 26.50 1.41 16.49
C ALA A 205 26.01 1.14 17.93
N ASP A 206 25.10 1.97 18.43
CA ASP A 206 24.48 1.88 19.75
C ASP A 206 23.18 1.09 19.76
N ASP A 207 22.64 0.70 18.59
CA ASP A 207 21.40 -0.11 18.51
C ASP A 207 21.67 -1.59 18.83
N MET A 208 22.07 -1.84 20.06
CA MET A 208 22.40 -3.18 20.56
C MET A 208 21.22 -4.16 20.48
N ARG A 209 19.98 -3.67 20.58
CA ARG A 209 18.79 -4.52 20.55
C ARG A 209 18.57 -5.10 19.15
N ASN A 210 18.60 -4.25 18.12
CA ASN A 210 18.45 -4.68 16.75
C ASN A 210 19.67 -5.47 16.26
N ALA A 211 20.88 -5.13 16.70
CA ALA A 211 22.09 -5.89 16.41
C ALA A 211 22.00 -7.35 16.91
N LYS A 212 21.52 -7.57 18.13
CA LYS A 212 21.28 -8.92 18.66
C LYS A 212 20.22 -9.68 17.86
N MET A 213 19.13 -9.03 17.51
CA MET A 213 18.08 -9.63 16.70
C MET A 213 18.60 -10.00 15.30
N LEU A 214 19.36 -9.12 14.68
CA LEU A 214 19.95 -9.36 13.36
C LEU A 214 20.92 -10.55 13.40
N THR A 215 21.72 -10.67 14.48
CA THR A 215 22.61 -11.80 14.70
C THR A 215 21.83 -13.10 14.83
N LEU A 216 20.76 -13.11 15.61
CA LEU A 216 19.87 -14.28 15.75
C LEU A 216 19.26 -14.68 14.40
N ILE A 217 18.78 -13.71 13.62
CA ILE A 217 18.22 -13.93 12.28
C ILE A 217 19.23 -14.59 11.35
N ARG A 218 20.48 -14.10 11.33
CA ARG A 218 21.55 -14.59 10.45
C ARG A 218 22.10 -15.96 10.85
N GLN A 219 22.09 -16.29 12.14
CA GLN A 219 22.68 -17.53 12.69
C GLN A 219 21.67 -18.67 12.85
N SER A 220 20.40 -18.46 12.54
CA SER A 220 19.35 -19.46 12.71
C SER A 220 18.52 -19.66 11.43
N ASN A 221 17.77 -20.77 11.38
CA ASN A 221 16.71 -20.96 10.40
C ASN A 221 15.51 -20.08 10.79
N SER A 222 15.68 -18.76 10.69
CA SER A 222 14.70 -17.79 11.13
C SER A 222 13.47 -17.75 10.23
N VAL A 223 12.30 -17.67 10.85
CA VAL A 223 11.01 -17.56 10.17
C VAL A 223 10.26 -16.36 10.74
N ALA A 224 10.02 -15.37 9.92
CA ALA A 224 9.25 -14.21 10.31
C ALA A 224 7.75 -14.54 10.43
N ILE A 225 7.14 -14.15 11.54
CA ILE A 225 5.69 -14.12 11.71
C ILE A 225 5.27 -12.66 11.81
N HIS A 226 4.62 -12.16 10.75
CA HIS A 226 4.08 -10.82 10.75
C HIS A 226 2.64 -10.83 11.25
N ALA A 227 2.44 -10.35 12.45
CA ALA A 227 1.14 -10.28 13.13
C ALA A 227 0.67 -8.80 13.15
N ARG A 228 0.16 -8.30 12.01
CA ARG A 228 -0.39 -6.96 11.91
C ARG A 228 -1.74 -6.91 12.63
N ARG A 229 -1.79 -6.20 13.74
CA ARG A 229 -2.93 -6.21 14.66
C ARG A 229 -3.75 -4.93 14.66
N SER A 230 -3.16 -3.77 14.41
CA SER A 230 -3.85 -2.48 14.51
C SER A 230 -5.02 -2.36 13.52
N ASP A 231 -4.81 -1.79 12.36
CA ASP A 231 -5.84 -1.49 11.35
C ASP A 231 -6.47 -2.75 10.71
N LEU A 232 -5.68 -3.84 10.56
CA LEU A 232 -6.17 -5.05 9.91
C LEU A 232 -6.99 -5.96 10.82
N LEU A 233 -7.08 -5.74 12.13
CA LEU A 233 -7.94 -6.53 13.01
C LEU A 233 -9.42 -6.45 12.59
N PHE A 234 -9.89 -5.28 12.15
CA PHE A 234 -11.24 -5.10 11.67
C PHE A 234 -11.53 -5.90 10.39
N VAL A 235 -10.52 -6.03 9.52
CA VAL A 235 -10.64 -6.71 8.22
C VAL A 235 -10.32 -8.20 8.33
N ASN A 236 -9.27 -8.57 9.07
CA ASN A 236 -8.68 -9.90 9.10
C ASN A 236 -8.64 -10.56 10.49
N GLY A 237 -9.30 -9.99 11.50
CA GLY A 237 -9.27 -10.50 12.90
C GLY A 237 -9.69 -11.96 13.05
N TYR A 238 -10.43 -12.51 12.11
CA TYR A 238 -10.78 -13.92 12.05
C TYR A 238 -9.57 -14.85 11.86
N CYS A 239 -8.44 -14.37 11.30
CA CYS A 239 -7.22 -15.14 11.16
C CYS A 239 -6.67 -15.54 12.54
N TYR A 240 -6.73 -14.63 13.51
CA TYR A 240 -6.30 -14.88 14.89
C TYR A 240 -7.23 -15.87 15.60
N ARG A 241 -8.54 -15.74 15.39
CA ARG A 241 -9.57 -16.55 16.05
C ARG A 241 -9.56 -18.03 15.61
N TYR A 242 -9.26 -18.28 14.33
CA TYR A 242 -9.42 -19.62 13.75
C TYR A 242 -8.11 -20.37 13.52
N GLY A 243 -7.08 -20.00 14.26
CA GLY A 243 -5.83 -20.74 14.36
C GLY A 243 -4.97 -20.72 13.07
N TYR A 244 -5.03 -19.65 12.31
CA TYR A 244 -4.17 -19.49 11.13
C TYR A 244 -2.69 -19.64 11.48
N PHE A 245 -2.20 -18.87 12.46
CA PHE A 245 -0.79 -18.92 12.87
C PHE A 245 -0.38 -20.29 13.40
N LYS A 246 -1.26 -20.97 14.18
CA LYS A 246 -0.98 -22.32 14.65
C LYS A 246 -0.75 -23.29 13.49
N ARG A 247 -1.58 -23.21 12.43
CA ARG A 247 -1.42 -24.05 11.24
C ARG A 247 -0.17 -23.68 10.43
N ALA A 248 0.13 -22.39 10.30
CA ALA A 248 1.31 -21.90 9.60
C ALA A 248 2.59 -22.37 10.32
N VAL A 249 2.68 -22.22 11.64
CA VAL A 249 3.80 -22.72 12.44
C VAL A 249 3.96 -24.23 12.29
N HIS A 250 2.86 -24.99 12.37
CA HIS A 250 2.91 -26.44 12.18
C HIS A 250 3.39 -26.84 10.79
N TYR A 251 2.96 -26.11 9.75
CA TYR A 251 3.39 -26.34 8.38
C TYR A 251 4.90 -26.11 8.21
N ILE A 252 5.42 -25.02 8.78
CA ILE A 252 6.84 -24.68 8.71
C ILE A 252 7.69 -25.68 9.49
N LYS A 253 7.30 -26.05 10.73
CA LYS A 253 8.03 -27.02 11.55
C LYS A 253 8.23 -28.39 10.88
N LYS A 254 7.38 -28.74 9.93
CA LYS A 254 7.52 -29.97 9.14
C LYS A 254 8.51 -29.87 7.97
N ARG A 255 8.96 -28.67 7.62
CA ARG A 255 9.74 -28.39 6.41
C ARG A 255 11.06 -27.68 6.66
N VAL A 256 11.16 -26.98 7.75
CA VAL A 256 12.36 -26.24 8.15
C VAL A 256 12.94 -26.93 9.39
N LYS A 257 14.20 -27.28 9.34
CA LYS A 257 14.90 -27.88 10.47
C LYS A 257 15.15 -26.81 11.54
N ASP A 258 14.76 -27.10 12.77
CA ASP A 258 14.96 -26.23 13.94
C ASP A 258 14.61 -24.75 13.68
N PRO A 259 13.36 -24.44 13.26
CA PRO A 259 12.99 -23.09 12.91
C PRO A 259 12.90 -22.19 14.16
N VAL A 260 13.50 -21.02 14.09
CA VAL A 260 13.36 -19.94 15.09
C VAL A 260 12.32 -18.96 14.60
N PHE A 261 11.19 -18.85 15.31
CA PHE A 261 10.10 -17.95 14.93
C PHE A 261 10.30 -16.58 15.57
N ILE A 262 10.33 -15.55 14.72
CA ILE A 262 10.48 -14.16 15.13
C ILE A 262 9.18 -13.43 14.83
N PHE A 263 8.59 -12.84 15.87
CA PHE A 263 7.32 -12.11 15.76
C PHE A 263 7.59 -10.62 15.48
N PHE A 264 6.94 -10.14 14.45
CA PHE A 264 6.83 -8.72 14.13
C PHE A 264 5.37 -8.30 14.30
N THR A 265 5.14 -7.28 15.09
CA THR A 265 3.80 -6.73 15.36
C THR A 265 3.86 -5.21 15.39
N ASP A 266 2.77 -4.58 15.06
CA ASP A 266 2.56 -3.13 15.07
C ASP A 266 1.96 -2.63 16.40
N GLU A 267 1.66 -3.51 17.34
CA GLU A 267 1.24 -3.18 18.70
C GLU A 267 2.24 -3.73 19.73
N ASN A 268 2.54 -2.90 20.72
CA ASN A 268 3.19 -3.38 21.95
C ASN A 268 2.16 -4.22 22.72
N SER A 269 2.39 -5.53 22.78
CA SER A 269 1.58 -6.45 23.57
C SER A 269 1.93 -6.36 25.06
#